data_28c5ce631ff3dc82ef20c9fc544081ca
#
_entry.id   28c5ce631ff3dc82ef20c9fc544081ca
#
_cell.length_a   1.000
_cell.length_b   1.000
_cell.length_c   1.000
_cell.angle_alpha   90.00
_cell.angle_beta   90.00
_cell.angle_gamma   90.00
#
_symmetry.space_group_name_H-M   'P 1'
#
loop_
_entity.id
_entity.type
_entity.pdbx_description
1 polymer ?
#
loop_
_entity_poly.entity_id
_entity_poly.type
_entity_poly.pdbx_seq_one_letter_code
_entity_poly.pdbx_strand_id
1 'polypeptide(L)'
;MNNKQNDFGRHCEFMARTYLEQQGYLILETNWRSGHREIDIIAKDGETLVVVEVKARKNEDFANAEDAVGEKKMRNLIRAAHNYIMIKELDCETRFDIVTLILSNNGEYELNHIKDAFLPIVNI
;
A
#
# COMPACT_ATOMS: atom_id res chain seq x y z
N MET A 1 -1.32 -10.32 23.92
CA MET A 1 -1.53 -9.70 22.61
C MET A 1 -0.91 -8.31 22.60
N ASN A 2 -0.14 -8.01 21.59
CA ASN A 2 0.56 -6.74 21.51
C ASN A 2 -0.23 -5.74 20.67
N ASN A 3 -1.05 -4.94 21.32
CA ASN A 3 -1.90 -3.98 20.64
C ASN A 3 -1.13 -2.75 20.14
N LYS A 4 0.05 -2.49 20.71
CA LYS A 4 0.82 -1.30 20.34
C LYS A 4 1.30 -1.35 18.89
N GLN A 5 1.77 -2.52 18.42
CA GLN A 5 2.20 -2.66 17.04
C GLN A 5 1.03 -2.54 16.08
N ASN A 6 -0.10 -3.18 16.45
CA ASN A 6 -1.31 -3.10 15.62
C ASN A 6 -1.85 -1.68 15.57
N ASP A 7 -1.80 -0.96 16.69
CA ASP A 7 -2.29 0.40 16.74
C ASP A 7 -1.43 1.34 15.90
N PHE A 8 -0.11 1.16 15.94
CA PHE A 8 0.80 1.94 15.12
C PHE A 8 0.53 1.70 13.63
N GLY A 9 0.43 0.43 13.23
CA GLY A 9 0.15 0.07 11.84
C GLY A 9 -1.18 0.62 11.37
N ARG A 10 -2.23 0.49 12.19
CA ARG A 10 -3.54 1.02 11.83
C ARG A 10 -3.53 2.53 11.70
N HIS A 11 -2.82 3.20 12.59
CA HIS A 11 -2.70 4.65 12.54
C HIS A 11 -2.01 5.09 11.25
N CYS A 12 -0.94 4.39 10.88
CA CYS A 12 -0.22 4.71 9.66
C CYS A 12 -1.09 4.44 8.41
N GLU A 13 -1.86 3.36 8.42
CA GLU A 13 -2.78 3.08 7.33
C GLU A 13 -3.85 4.16 7.22
N PHE A 14 -4.35 4.62 8.36
CA PHE A 14 -5.32 5.70 8.37
C PHE A 14 -4.73 6.99 7.80
N MET A 15 -3.49 7.31 8.18
CA MET A 15 -2.81 8.49 7.65
C MET A 15 -2.59 8.37 6.15
N ALA A 16 -2.19 7.18 5.68
CA ALA A 16 -1.99 6.94 4.26
C ALA A 16 -3.28 7.12 3.49
N ARG A 17 -4.39 6.57 4.00
CA ARG A 17 -5.68 6.71 3.35
C ARG A 17 -6.12 8.16 3.29
N THR A 18 -6.00 8.87 4.41
CA THR A 18 -6.37 10.28 4.46
C THR A 18 -5.56 11.10 3.46
N TYR A 19 -4.26 10.83 3.40
CA TYR A 19 -3.39 11.50 2.44
C TYR A 19 -3.87 11.25 1.00
N LEU A 20 -4.14 9.98 0.66
CA LEU A 20 -4.58 9.63 -0.69
C LEU A 20 -5.89 10.31 -1.04
N GLU A 21 -6.82 10.36 -0.10
CA GLU A 21 -8.09 11.06 -0.32
C GLU A 21 -7.86 12.54 -0.57
N GLN A 22 -6.93 13.15 0.15
CA GLN A 22 -6.59 14.55 -0.05
C GLN A 22 -5.96 14.80 -1.42
N GLN A 23 -5.30 13.77 -1.97
CA GLN A 23 -4.73 13.86 -3.32
C GLN A 23 -5.75 13.58 -4.40
N GLY A 24 -6.99 13.32 -4.03
CA GLY A 24 -8.07 13.11 -5.00
C GLY A 24 -8.31 11.65 -5.35
N TYR A 25 -7.69 10.72 -4.63
CA TYR A 25 -7.93 9.31 -4.88
C TYR A 25 -9.24 8.87 -4.22
N LEU A 26 -9.98 8.00 -4.91
CA LEU A 26 -11.17 7.38 -4.35
C LEU A 26 -10.78 6.06 -3.72
N ILE A 27 -10.97 5.93 -2.42
CA ILE A 27 -10.65 4.69 -1.71
C ILE A 27 -11.75 3.66 -1.97
N LEU A 28 -11.39 2.52 -2.52
CA LEU A 28 -12.34 1.45 -2.80
C LEU A 28 -12.35 0.39 -1.72
N GLU A 29 -11.19 -0.03 -1.25
CA GLU A 29 -11.06 -1.09 -0.25
C GLU A 29 -9.89 -0.78 0.67
N THR A 30 -9.99 -1.24 1.91
CA THR A 30 -8.85 -1.26 2.83
C THR A 30 -8.72 -2.67 3.37
N ASN A 31 -7.47 -3.13 3.51
CA ASN A 31 -7.16 -4.45 4.06
C ASN A 31 -7.93 -5.57 3.34
N TRP A 32 -7.90 -5.52 2.03
CA TRP A 32 -8.59 -6.51 1.20
C TRP A 32 -7.78 -7.78 1.11
N ARG A 33 -8.44 -8.92 1.30
CA ARG A 33 -7.77 -10.21 1.33
C ARG A 33 -8.20 -11.09 0.17
N SER A 34 -7.21 -11.82 -0.35
CA SER A 34 -7.42 -12.87 -1.34
C SER A 34 -6.62 -14.08 -0.87
N GLY A 35 -7.29 -15.03 -0.22
CA GLY A 35 -6.60 -16.12 0.44
C GLY A 35 -5.72 -15.60 1.56
N HIS A 36 -4.42 -15.92 1.48
CA HIS A 36 -3.45 -15.44 2.47
C HIS A 36 -2.76 -14.13 2.05
N ARG A 37 -3.15 -13.58 0.90
CA ARG A 37 -2.58 -12.33 0.39
C ARG A 37 -3.46 -11.17 0.82
N GLU A 38 -2.83 -10.05 1.14
CA GLU A 38 -3.55 -8.87 1.58
C GLU A 38 -3.05 -7.63 0.85
N ILE A 39 -3.99 -6.76 0.49
CA ILE A 39 -3.69 -5.44 -0.07
C ILE A 39 -4.12 -4.40 0.95
N ASP A 40 -3.20 -3.51 1.32
CA ASP A 40 -3.50 -2.51 2.35
C ASP A 40 -4.57 -1.54 1.89
N ILE A 41 -4.43 -0.97 0.70
CA ILE A 41 -5.39 -0.01 0.16
C ILE A 41 -5.55 -0.26 -1.33
N ILE A 42 -6.79 -0.27 -1.79
CA ILE A 42 -7.12 -0.25 -3.22
C ILE A 42 -7.88 1.04 -3.48
N ALA A 43 -7.42 1.80 -4.44
CA ALA A 43 -7.99 3.12 -4.72
C ALA A 43 -8.10 3.34 -6.22
N LYS A 44 -8.74 4.43 -6.59
CA LYS A 44 -8.80 4.91 -7.97
C LYS A 44 -8.19 6.29 -8.07
N ASP A 45 -7.32 6.45 -9.03
CA ASP A 45 -6.77 7.74 -9.42
C ASP A 45 -7.29 8.01 -10.83
N GLY A 46 -8.39 8.74 -10.93
CA GLY A 46 -9.10 8.86 -12.20
C GLY A 46 -9.60 7.50 -12.63
N GLU A 47 -9.18 7.03 -13.80
CA GLU A 47 -9.57 5.74 -14.35
C GLU A 47 -8.60 4.64 -13.99
N THR A 48 -7.49 4.96 -13.30
CA THR A 48 -6.47 3.98 -12.97
C THR A 48 -6.72 3.36 -11.62
N LEU A 49 -6.69 2.04 -11.56
CA LEU A 49 -6.75 1.31 -10.30
C LEU A 49 -5.37 1.35 -9.65
N VAL A 50 -5.32 1.78 -8.40
CA VAL A 50 -4.06 1.92 -7.69
C VAL A 50 -4.05 0.97 -6.51
N VAL A 51 -3.08 0.07 -6.52
CA VAL A 51 -2.85 -0.88 -5.43
C VAL A 51 -1.73 -0.32 -4.58
N VAL A 52 -2.02 -0.05 -3.31
CA VAL A 52 -1.10 0.68 -2.44
C VAL A 52 -0.62 -0.20 -1.30
N GLU A 53 0.68 -0.30 -1.17
CA GLU A 53 1.33 -0.93 -0.02
C GLU A 53 1.76 0.16 0.94
N VAL A 54 1.38 0.01 2.21
CA VAL A 54 1.74 0.98 3.25
C VAL A 54 2.88 0.40 4.08
N LYS A 55 3.98 1.13 4.17
CA LYS A 55 5.14 0.75 4.96
C LYS A 55 5.31 1.71 6.13
N ALA A 56 5.13 1.20 7.34
CA ALA A 56 5.20 1.99 8.55
C ALA A 56 6.44 1.57 9.34
N ARG A 57 7.27 2.55 9.70
CA ARG A 57 8.50 2.29 10.45
C ARG A 57 8.68 3.35 11.52
N LYS A 58 9.33 2.95 12.61
CA LYS A 58 9.69 3.88 13.67
C LYS A 58 11.15 4.24 13.54
N ASN A 59 11.44 5.51 13.74
CA ASN A 59 12.81 6.04 13.69
C ASN A 59 13.39 5.82 12.30
N GLU A 60 14.72 5.68 12.24
CA GLU A 60 15.43 5.49 11.00
C GLU A 60 15.88 4.04 10.85
N ASP A 61 15.00 3.12 11.19
CA ASP A 61 15.31 1.69 11.09
C ASP A 61 15.55 1.25 9.65
N PHE A 62 15.12 2.06 8.70
CA PHE A 62 15.30 1.76 7.28
C PHE A 62 15.89 2.95 6.58
N ALA A 63 17.01 2.73 5.94
CA ALA A 63 17.63 3.74 5.09
C ALA A 63 16.75 4.02 3.88
N ASN A 64 15.99 3.00 3.45
CA ASN A 64 15.19 3.08 2.24
C ASN A 64 13.97 2.19 2.41
N ALA A 65 12.83 2.79 2.75
CA ALA A 65 11.62 2.03 3.06
C ALA A 65 11.07 1.28 1.84
N GLU A 66 11.28 1.80 0.64
CA GLU A 66 10.81 1.15 -0.57
C GLU A 66 11.53 -0.17 -0.82
N ASP A 67 12.78 -0.28 -0.37
CA ASP A 67 13.54 -1.51 -0.50
C ASP A 67 13.02 -2.62 0.40
N ALA A 68 12.13 -2.30 1.34
CA ALA A 68 11.51 -3.30 2.19
C ALA A 68 10.42 -4.08 1.47
N VAL A 69 10.01 -3.64 0.27
CA VAL A 69 9.03 -4.37 -0.54
C VAL A 69 9.81 -5.30 -1.47
N GLY A 70 10.06 -6.52 -1.00
CA GLY A 70 10.82 -7.50 -1.75
C GLY A 70 10.05 -8.11 -2.90
N GLU A 71 10.76 -8.91 -3.69
CA GLU A 71 10.21 -9.51 -4.89
C GLU A 71 9.01 -10.40 -4.61
N LYS A 72 9.07 -11.18 -3.53
CA LYS A 72 7.96 -12.04 -3.14
C LYS A 72 6.72 -11.22 -2.80
N LYS A 73 6.90 -10.13 -2.08
CA LYS A 73 5.79 -9.25 -1.71
C LYS A 73 5.18 -8.62 -2.96
N MET A 74 6.02 -8.19 -3.88
CA MET A 74 5.53 -7.61 -5.14
C MET A 74 4.70 -8.62 -5.93
N ARG A 75 5.18 -9.85 -6.04
CA ARG A 75 4.42 -10.89 -6.76
C ARG A 75 3.08 -11.17 -6.07
N ASN A 76 3.07 -11.19 -4.74
CA ASN A 76 1.82 -11.40 -4.01
C ASN A 76 0.83 -10.26 -4.24
N LEU A 77 1.32 -9.02 -4.28
CA LEU A 77 0.46 -7.87 -4.55
C LEU A 77 -0.10 -7.92 -5.96
N ILE A 78 0.73 -8.29 -6.95
CA ILE A 78 0.28 -8.38 -8.34
C ILE A 78 -0.79 -9.45 -8.48
N ARG A 79 -0.60 -10.60 -7.84
CA ARG A 79 -1.59 -11.69 -7.91
C ARG A 79 -2.88 -11.32 -7.21
N ALA A 80 -2.79 -10.68 -6.05
CA ALA A 80 -3.97 -10.24 -5.32
C ALA A 80 -4.74 -9.20 -6.13
N ALA A 81 -4.02 -8.27 -6.76
CA ALA A 81 -4.63 -7.26 -7.63
C ALA A 81 -5.33 -7.89 -8.82
N HIS A 82 -4.70 -8.89 -9.42
CA HIS A 82 -5.33 -9.61 -10.54
C HIS A 82 -6.63 -10.26 -10.09
N ASN A 83 -6.63 -10.90 -8.92
CA ASN A 83 -7.83 -11.52 -8.39
C ASN A 83 -8.93 -10.49 -8.13
N TYR A 84 -8.56 -9.33 -7.61
CA TYR A 84 -9.51 -8.25 -7.38
C TYR A 84 -10.16 -7.80 -8.68
N ILE A 85 -9.33 -7.58 -9.69
CA ILE A 85 -9.80 -7.15 -11.02
C ILE A 85 -10.76 -8.16 -11.62
N MET A 86 -10.43 -9.45 -11.50
CA MET A 86 -11.28 -10.52 -12.04
C MET A 86 -12.60 -10.59 -11.29
N ILE A 87 -12.56 -10.54 -9.96
CA ILE A 87 -13.77 -10.63 -9.14
C ILE A 87 -14.70 -9.46 -9.40
N LYS A 88 -14.15 -8.26 -9.53
CA LYS A 88 -14.94 -7.05 -9.75
C LYS A 88 -15.23 -6.78 -11.23
N GLU A 89 -14.71 -7.62 -12.12
CA GLU A 89 -14.88 -7.49 -13.55
C GLU A 89 -14.49 -6.10 -14.06
N LEU A 90 -13.30 -5.67 -13.67
CA LEU A 90 -12.79 -4.34 -14.02
C LEU A 90 -11.99 -4.40 -15.31
N ASP A 91 -12.11 -3.33 -16.11
CA ASP A 91 -11.34 -3.14 -17.33
C ASP A 91 -10.66 -1.79 -17.23
N CYS A 92 -9.49 -1.77 -16.62
CA CYS A 92 -8.79 -0.52 -16.36
C CYS A 92 -7.30 -0.78 -16.21
N GLU A 93 -6.51 0.28 -16.34
CA GLU A 93 -5.09 0.19 -16.06
C GLU A 93 -4.88 0.07 -14.55
N THR A 94 -3.78 -0.57 -14.19
CA THR A 94 -3.43 -0.81 -12.79
C THR A 94 -2.05 -0.27 -12.51
N ARG A 95 -1.90 0.40 -11.37
CA ARG A 95 -0.65 0.98 -10.93
C ARG A 95 -0.38 0.54 -9.50
N PHE A 96 0.89 0.31 -9.18
CA PHE A 96 1.31 -0.11 -7.84
C PHE A 96 2.09 1.00 -7.18
N ASP A 97 1.58 1.49 -6.07
CA ASP A 97 2.18 2.59 -5.32
C ASP A 97 2.64 2.10 -3.94
N ILE A 98 3.62 2.79 -3.39
CA ILE A 98 4.07 2.56 -2.01
C ILE A 98 3.93 3.87 -1.26
N VAL A 99 3.30 3.83 -0.10
CA VAL A 99 3.26 4.96 0.83
C VAL A 99 4.04 4.56 2.07
N THR A 100 5.06 5.33 2.38
CA THR A 100 5.88 5.08 3.56
C THR A 100 5.58 6.11 4.63
N LEU A 101 5.53 5.65 5.87
CA LEU A 101 5.33 6.51 7.03
C LEU A 101 6.41 6.18 8.04
N ILE A 102 7.22 7.17 8.34
CA ILE A 102 8.33 7.02 9.27
C ILE A 102 8.10 7.95 10.45
N LEU A 103 8.01 7.35 11.64
CA LEU A 103 7.85 8.10 12.88
C LEU A 103 9.24 8.40 13.43
N SER A 104 9.57 9.67 13.53
CA SER A 104 10.87 10.08 14.08
C SER A 104 10.83 10.09 15.60
N ASN A 105 12.03 10.25 16.21
CA ASN A 105 12.17 10.24 17.66
C ASN A 105 11.44 11.39 18.33
N ASN A 106 11.21 12.48 17.62
CA ASN A 106 10.50 13.63 18.17
C ASN A 106 8.98 13.54 18.03
N GLY A 107 8.48 12.41 17.55
CA GLY A 107 7.04 12.18 17.42
C GLY A 107 6.44 12.66 16.12
N GLU A 108 7.24 13.13 15.20
CA GLU A 108 6.74 13.59 13.91
C GLU A 108 6.77 12.48 12.88
N TYR A 109 5.79 12.50 11.98
CA TYR A 109 5.68 11.53 10.89
C TYR A 109 6.18 12.14 9.59
N GLU A 110 6.93 11.35 8.85
CA GLU A 110 7.31 11.71 7.50
C GLU A 110 6.60 10.75 6.55
N LEU A 111 5.80 11.29 5.65
CA LEU A 111 5.07 10.50 4.66
C LEU A 111 5.69 10.71 3.29
N ASN A 112 5.96 9.61 2.59
CA ASN A 112 6.43 9.65 1.22
C ASN A 112 5.54 8.76 0.36
N HIS A 113 5.24 9.21 -0.84
CA HIS A 113 4.40 8.48 -1.77
C HIS A 113 5.20 8.21 -3.04
N ILE A 114 5.41 6.94 -3.32
CA ILE A 114 6.14 6.51 -4.51
C ILE A 114 5.10 5.95 -5.48
N LYS A 115 4.80 6.73 -6.50
CA LYS A 115 3.86 6.31 -7.54
C LYS A 115 4.55 5.38 -8.50
N ASP A 116 3.81 4.38 -8.97
CA ASP A 116 4.30 3.45 -9.97
C ASP A 116 5.62 2.83 -9.53
N ALA A 117 5.62 2.31 -8.31
CA ALA A 117 6.83 1.86 -7.63
C ALA A 117 7.44 0.62 -8.29
N PHE A 118 6.63 -0.19 -8.97
CA PHE A 118 7.14 -1.35 -9.71
C PHE A 118 6.14 -1.72 -10.80
N LEU A 119 6.65 -2.40 -11.83
CA LEU A 119 5.83 -2.82 -12.95
C LEU A 119 5.10 -4.13 -12.62
N PRO A 120 3.86 -4.29 -13.10
CA PRO A 120 3.08 -5.49 -12.82
C PRO A 120 3.51 -6.67 -13.70
N ILE A 121 4.79 -6.94 -13.78
CA ILE A 121 5.34 -8.03 -14.59
C ILE A 121 5.70 -9.18 -13.66
N VAL A 122 5.05 -10.30 -13.86
CA VAL A 122 5.31 -11.51 -13.09
C VAL A 122 5.69 -12.61 -14.06
N ASN A 123 6.86 -13.20 -13.82
CA ASN A 123 7.22 -14.43 -14.50
C ASN A 123 6.50 -15.56 -13.79
N ILE A 124 5.56 -16.11 -14.48
CA ILE A 124 4.72 -17.17 -13.92
C ILE A 124 5.24 -18.51 -14.40
#